data_436d724d09ee87201199c4e2dd38d543
#
_entry.id   436d724d09ee87201199c4e2dd38d543
#
_cell.length_a   1.000
_cell.length_b   1.000
_cell.length_c   1.000
_cell.angle_alpha   90.00
_cell.angle_beta   90.00
_cell.angle_gamma   90.00
#
_symmetry.space_group_name_H-M   'P 1'
#
loop_
_entity.id
_entity.type
_entity.pdbx_description
1 polymer ?
#
loop_
_entity_poly.entity_id
_entity_poly.type
_entity_poly.pdbx_seq_one_letter_code
_entity_poly.pdbx_strand_id
1 'polypeptide(L)'
;MTRLAVLLGAGALLAGCRGGEPRLEFTPARVVSQDTENGATPMFLATPRGERVVGWISAPDGGADGSLHLSVTPAGAAGPRPVVTLRDPLGPIEAHGEAPPQLAADSSGGISVLYAVGREIPGQRWPVSALRFTRSTDGGRSWSPPVTVNDGTEFGAHNFHALTAAPDGSLLATWLDAREGRSGVWMSRSRDGGRTWTQNRPIYTDPTCPCCRTAVAVDAHGAIFVAWRAVLPGDVRDVVVTRSADGGSSWSPPVRARADGWVYPGCPHAGPSLKVDAHGVLHIGWWTGKDGEAGVYYARSDDGGRSFAALPIAVGKQARPAHVQLALDADSGVVVAWDDGLSEMPRVLLRRSADGGRSFGPAAELSEPGVAASYPVVAVYGDSLAVAWSQTTAAEHREKLADRADMKDPKAVMQLPRVGQSEILLRAAAR
;
A
#
# COMPACT_ATOMS: atom_id res chain seq x y z
N MET A 1 36.70 71.13 22.47
CA MET A 1 36.55 69.88 23.32
C MET A 1 35.28 69.17 22.94
N THR A 2 35.38 68.24 22.01
CA THR A 2 34.19 67.55 21.43
C THR A 2 34.26 66.12 21.93
N ARG A 3 33.23 65.69 22.67
CA ARG A 3 33.09 64.29 23.16
C ARG A 3 32.41 63.44 22.12
N LEU A 4 33.08 62.38 21.70
CA LEU A 4 32.62 61.36 20.82
C LEU A 4 31.88 60.33 21.67
N ALA A 5 30.56 60.09 21.38
CA ALA A 5 29.76 59.02 22.00
C ALA A 5 29.80 57.78 21.10
N VAL A 6 30.33 56.70 21.63
CA VAL A 6 30.33 55.40 21.00
C VAL A 6 29.00 54.66 21.40
N LEU A 7 28.14 54.40 20.43
CA LEU A 7 26.97 53.55 20.58
C LEU A 7 27.38 52.07 20.32
N LEU A 8 27.39 51.27 21.37
CA LEU A 8 27.50 49.83 21.30
C LEU A 8 26.10 49.23 20.98
N GLY A 9 25.92 48.78 19.76
CA GLY A 9 24.74 48.04 19.37
C GLY A 9 24.86 46.58 19.84
N ALA A 10 24.00 46.17 20.79
CA ALA A 10 23.84 44.78 21.19
C ALA A 10 23.01 44.04 20.13
N GLY A 11 23.66 43.26 19.29
CA GLY A 11 23.02 42.30 18.40
C GLY A 11 22.50 41.12 19.19
N ALA A 12 21.19 41.02 19.39
CA ALA A 12 20.53 39.81 19.91
C ALA A 12 20.56 38.71 18.85
N LEU A 13 21.45 37.74 19.01
CA LEU A 13 21.40 36.47 18.31
C LEU A 13 20.15 35.70 18.81
N LEU A 14 19.08 35.75 18.06
CA LEU A 14 17.96 34.81 18.20
C LEU A 14 18.47 33.44 17.76
N ALA A 15 18.99 32.67 18.71
CA ALA A 15 19.13 31.22 18.57
C ALA A 15 17.72 30.61 18.47
N GLY A 16 17.23 30.45 17.26
CA GLY A 16 16.04 29.67 17.01
C GLY A 16 16.31 28.21 17.42
N CYS A 17 15.79 27.81 18.57
CA CYS A 17 15.65 26.42 18.92
C CYS A 17 14.83 25.78 17.81
N ARG A 18 15.45 25.06 16.88
CA ARG A 18 14.78 24.06 16.06
C ARG A 18 14.33 22.98 17.03
N GLY A 19 13.13 23.09 17.55
CA GLY A 19 12.47 21.99 18.26
C GLY A 19 12.45 20.81 17.31
N GLY A 20 13.17 19.73 17.63
CA GLY A 20 13.06 18.48 16.90
C GLY A 20 11.60 18.05 16.94
N GLU A 21 11.11 17.45 15.86
CA GLU A 21 9.76 16.86 15.86
C GLU A 21 9.60 15.95 17.08
N PRO A 22 8.45 16.03 17.81
CA PRO A 22 8.22 15.17 18.94
C PRO A 22 8.30 13.72 18.50
N ARG A 23 9.06 12.92 19.24
CA ARG A 23 9.19 11.49 18.96
C ARG A 23 7.83 10.82 19.18
N LEU A 24 7.37 10.08 18.20
CA LEU A 24 6.12 9.31 18.32
C LEU A 24 6.31 8.22 19.38
N GLU A 25 5.41 8.20 20.37
CA GLU A 25 5.36 7.15 21.39
C GLU A 25 4.29 6.14 21.00
N PHE A 26 4.71 4.94 20.66
CA PHE A 26 3.82 3.86 20.26
C PHE A 26 3.39 3.01 21.45
N THR A 27 2.11 2.63 21.48
CA THR A 27 1.61 1.60 22.41
C THR A 27 2.36 0.28 22.20
N PRO A 28 2.38 -0.64 23.16
CA PRO A 28 2.81 -2.01 22.90
C PRO A 28 2.07 -2.63 21.72
N ALA A 29 2.75 -3.49 20.96
CA ALA A 29 2.12 -4.22 19.89
C ALA A 29 1.05 -5.18 20.44
N ARG A 30 -0.09 -5.27 19.75
CA ARG A 30 -1.13 -6.25 20.07
C ARG A 30 -1.46 -7.09 18.86
N VAL A 31 -1.67 -8.37 19.06
CA VAL A 31 -2.17 -9.27 18.02
C VAL A 31 -3.65 -8.96 17.78
N VAL A 32 -4.04 -8.80 16.52
CA VAL A 32 -5.44 -8.57 16.11
C VAL A 32 -6.07 -9.80 15.45
N SER A 33 -5.27 -10.77 15.05
CA SER A 33 -5.70 -12.03 14.41
C SER A 33 -5.75 -13.23 15.37
N GLN A 34 -5.99 -12.98 16.67
CA GLN A 34 -5.88 -13.99 17.75
C GLN A 34 -6.71 -15.26 17.53
N ASP A 35 -7.88 -15.12 16.91
CA ASP A 35 -8.83 -16.22 16.73
C ASP A 35 -8.72 -16.86 15.34
N THR A 36 -7.67 -16.53 14.58
CA THR A 36 -7.47 -17.05 13.23
C THR A 36 -6.05 -17.55 13.05
N GLU A 37 -5.91 -18.72 12.45
CA GLU A 37 -4.60 -19.26 12.09
C GLU A 37 -4.03 -18.55 10.86
N ASN A 38 -2.72 -18.31 10.85
CA ASN A 38 -1.97 -17.82 9.70
C ASN A 38 -2.51 -16.50 9.11
N GLY A 39 -2.61 -15.47 9.93
CA GLY A 39 -2.96 -14.12 9.47
C GLY A 39 -1.91 -13.54 8.53
N ALA A 40 -2.32 -13.14 7.33
CA ALA A 40 -1.45 -12.57 6.29
C ALA A 40 -2.09 -11.35 5.63
N THR A 41 -1.30 -10.60 4.85
CA THR A 41 -1.76 -9.49 4.02
C THR A 41 -2.61 -8.47 4.80
N PRO A 42 -2.05 -7.79 5.81
CA PRO A 42 -2.80 -6.83 6.59
C PRO A 42 -3.35 -5.70 5.72
N MET A 43 -4.52 -5.21 6.08
CA MET A 43 -5.16 -4.03 5.52
C MET A 43 -5.53 -3.09 6.64
N PHE A 44 -5.44 -1.79 6.40
CA PHE A 44 -5.89 -0.81 7.36
C PHE A 44 -6.57 0.38 6.68
N LEU A 45 -7.74 0.76 7.19
CA LEU A 45 -8.51 1.90 6.71
C LEU A 45 -9.03 2.70 7.91
N ALA A 46 -8.85 4.02 7.87
CA ALA A 46 -9.62 4.95 8.66
C ALA A 46 -10.71 5.56 7.77
N THR A 47 -11.98 5.45 8.19
CA THR A 47 -13.09 6.02 7.43
C THR A 47 -13.27 7.51 7.75
N PRO A 48 -13.88 8.31 6.85
CA PRO A 48 -14.21 9.71 7.13
C PRO A 48 -15.11 9.89 8.36
N ARG A 49 -15.82 8.86 8.78
CA ARG A 49 -16.65 8.85 10.00
C ARG A 49 -15.89 8.49 11.28
N GLY A 50 -14.58 8.24 11.18
CA GLY A 50 -13.71 7.91 12.32
C GLY A 50 -13.73 6.42 12.72
N GLU A 51 -14.33 5.55 11.90
CA GLU A 51 -14.22 4.11 12.10
C GLU A 51 -12.82 3.62 11.68
N ARG A 52 -12.31 2.62 12.35
CA ARG A 52 -11.03 1.96 12.02
C ARG A 52 -11.29 0.54 11.60
N VAL A 53 -10.84 0.16 10.43
CA VAL A 53 -10.99 -1.17 9.87
C VAL A 53 -9.62 -1.80 9.73
N VAL A 54 -9.38 -2.90 10.43
CA VAL A 54 -8.20 -3.76 10.22
C VAL A 54 -8.70 -5.03 9.57
N GLY A 55 -8.07 -5.43 8.48
CA GLY A 55 -8.41 -6.66 7.79
C GLY A 55 -7.18 -7.53 7.58
N TRP A 56 -7.39 -8.81 7.37
CA TRP A 56 -6.37 -9.79 7.02
C TRP A 56 -6.99 -11.00 6.34
N ILE A 57 -6.16 -11.76 5.65
CA ILE A 57 -6.55 -13.06 5.12
C ILE A 57 -5.99 -14.13 6.07
N SER A 58 -6.80 -15.12 6.41
CA SER A 58 -6.31 -16.36 7.00
C SER A 58 -6.35 -17.46 5.94
N ALA A 59 -5.34 -18.30 5.97
CA ALA A 59 -5.24 -19.47 5.12
C ALA A 59 -4.78 -20.66 5.98
N PRO A 60 -5.71 -21.30 6.74
CA PRO A 60 -5.39 -22.53 7.45
C PRO A 60 -4.89 -23.57 6.43
N ASP A 61 -4.01 -24.45 6.83
CA ASP A 61 -3.47 -25.56 6.02
C ASP A 61 -2.75 -25.20 4.70
N GLY A 62 -2.21 -23.98 4.62
CA GLY A 62 -1.32 -23.62 3.51
C GLY A 62 -1.98 -23.12 2.23
N GLY A 63 -3.20 -22.57 2.29
CA GLY A 63 -3.72 -21.70 1.25
C GLY A 63 -4.95 -22.15 0.48
N ALA A 64 -5.54 -23.31 0.80
CA ALA A 64 -6.73 -23.77 0.06
C ALA A 64 -8.03 -23.02 0.41
N ASP A 65 -8.12 -22.42 1.60
CA ASP A 65 -9.37 -21.82 2.12
C ASP A 65 -9.18 -20.37 2.58
N GLY A 66 -8.60 -19.51 1.73
CA GLY A 66 -8.41 -18.10 2.04
C GLY A 66 -9.72 -17.41 2.42
N SER A 67 -9.80 -16.93 3.68
CA SER A 67 -10.93 -16.18 4.22
C SER A 67 -10.50 -14.76 4.58
N LEU A 68 -11.32 -13.78 4.26
CA LEU A 68 -11.11 -12.40 4.63
C LEU A 68 -11.75 -12.10 5.99
N HIS A 69 -10.95 -11.60 6.92
CA HIS A 69 -11.38 -11.17 8.24
C HIS A 69 -11.34 -9.65 8.34
N LEU A 70 -12.36 -9.07 8.95
CA LEU A 70 -12.48 -7.63 9.15
C LEU A 70 -12.87 -7.32 10.59
N SER A 71 -12.02 -6.56 11.26
CA SER A 71 -12.20 -6.02 12.60
C SER A 71 -12.52 -4.54 12.50
N VAL A 72 -13.74 -4.13 12.85
CA VAL A 72 -14.18 -2.73 12.77
C VAL A 72 -14.31 -2.15 14.16
N THR A 73 -13.54 -1.11 14.44
CA THR A 73 -13.70 -0.30 15.65
C THR A 73 -14.52 0.95 15.31
N PRO A 74 -15.73 1.13 15.88
CA PRO A 74 -16.52 2.33 15.65
C PRO A 74 -15.83 3.60 16.17
N ALA A 75 -16.20 4.75 15.61
CA ALA A 75 -15.73 6.03 16.12
C ALA A 75 -16.06 6.19 17.61
N GLY A 76 -15.07 6.64 18.39
CA GLY A 76 -15.22 6.83 19.84
C GLY A 76 -15.34 5.55 20.69
N ALA A 77 -15.38 4.36 20.07
CA ALA A 77 -15.44 3.12 20.81
C ALA A 77 -14.08 2.71 21.39
N ALA A 78 -14.07 2.14 22.58
CA ALA A 78 -12.87 1.65 23.26
C ALA A 78 -12.27 0.41 22.62
N GLY A 79 -13.08 -0.37 21.87
CA GLY A 79 -12.64 -1.61 21.22
C GLY A 79 -13.40 -1.93 19.94
N PRO A 80 -12.92 -2.94 19.20
CA PRO A 80 -13.55 -3.39 17.98
C PRO A 80 -14.85 -4.16 18.26
N ARG A 81 -15.69 -4.24 17.22
CA ARG A 81 -16.78 -5.21 17.15
C ARG A 81 -16.21 -6.63 16.95
N PRO A 82 -17.04 -7.67 17.11
CA PRO A 82 -16.66 -9.03 16.70
C PRO A 82 -16.15 -9.04 15.26
N VAL A 83 -15.15 -9.86 15.01
CA VAL A 83 -14.55 -10.03 13.68
C VAL A 83 -15.58 -10.64 12.73
N VAL A 84 -15.71 -10.04 11.55
CA VAL A 84 -16.54 -10.59 10.47
C VAL A 84 -15.63 -11.39 9.54
N THR A 85 -16.05 -12.62 9.23
CA THR A 85 -15.35 -13.49 8.27
C THR A 85 -16.15 -13.57 6.98
N LEU A 86 -15.48 -13.23 5.88
CA LEU A 86 -16.06 -13.29 4.53
C LEU A 86 -15.36 -14.38 3.71
N ARG A 87 -16.14 -15.12 2.95
CA ARG A 87 -15.69 -16.10 1.96
C ARG A 87 -16.31 -15.77 0.61
N ASP A 88 -15.61 -16.09 -0.47
CA ASP A 88 -16.16 -15.91 -1.82
C ASP A 88 -16.67 -17.23 -2.38
N PRO A 89 -17.86 -17.27 -3.01
CA PRO A 89 -18.40 -18.49 -3.61
C PRO A 89 -17.59 -18.99 -4.81
N LEU A 90 -16.74 -18.16 -5.42
CA LEU A 90 -15.89 -18.59 -6.54
C LEU A 90 -14.63 -19.35 -6.10
N GLY A 91 -14.25 -19.26 -4.83
CA GLY A 91 -13.08 -19.95 -4.29
C GLY A 91 -12.32 -19.17 -3.23
N PRO A 92 -11.09 -19.57 -2.90
CA PRO A 92 -10.29 -18.95 -1.87
C PRO A 92 -9.86 -17.53 -2.25
N ILE A 93 -9.93 -16.63 -1.28
CA ILE A 93 -9.40 -15.27 -1.43
C ILE A 93 -7.87 -15.34 -1.34
N GLU A 94 -7.19 -14.76 -2.32
CA GLU A 94 -5.72 -14.82 -2.40
C GLU A 94 -5.05 -14.08 -1.25
N ALA A 95 -4.11 -14.74 -0.57
CA ALA A 95 -3.26 -14.17 0.46
C ALA A 95 -1.89 -13.75 -0.11
N HIS A 96 -1.87 -12.92 -1.14
CA HIS A 96 -0.64 -12.48 -1.79
C HIS A 96 -0.17 -11.14 -1.22
N GLY A 97 1.01 -11.09 -0.59
CA GLY A 97 1.50 -9.90 0.11
C GLY A 97 1.60 -8.64 -0.76
N GLU A 98 1.89 -8.78 -2.06
CA GLU A 98 1.93 -7.65 -3.01
C GLU A 98 0.57 -7.40 -3.70
N ALA A 99 -0.40 -8.26 -3.51
CA ALA A 99 -1.77 -8.08 -4.00
C ALA A 99 -2.79 -8.27 -2.86
N PRO A 100 -2.62 -7.59 -1.69
CA PRO A 100 -3.56 -7.70 -0.60
C PRO A 100 -4.93 -7.18 -1.02
N PRO A 101 -6.02 -7.63 -0.42
CA PRO A 101 -7.29 -6.96 -0.57
C PRO A 101 -7.18 -5.46 -0.27
N GLN A 102 -7.91 -4.64 -1.00
CA GLN A 102 -7.86 -3.18 -0.88
C GLN A 102 -9.12 -2.65 -0.23
N LEU A 103 -8.94 -1.80 0.78
CA LEU A 103 -10.02 -1.14 1.48
C LEU A 103 -10.19 0.30 0.96
N ALA A 104 -11.42 0.73 0.78
CA ALA A 104 -11.78 2.13 0.55
C ALA A 104 -13.04 2.51 1.33
N ALA A 105 -13.14 3.78 1.73
CA ALA A 105 -14.37 4.32 2.28
C ALA A 105 -14.77 5.57 1.49
N ASP A 106 -16.06 5.70 1.23
CA ASP A 106 -16.61 6.94 0.69
C ASP A 106 -17.08 7.91 1.79
N SER A 107 -17.47 9.12 1.39
CA SER A 107 -17.94 10.16 2.31
C SER A 107 -19.22 9.77 3.07
N SER A 108 -20.01 8.81 2.56
CA SER A 108 -21.18 8.26 3.25
C SER A 108 -20.82 7.25 4.35
N GLY A 109 -19.53 6.91 4.51
CA GLY A 109 -19.05 5.92 5.46
C GLY A 109 -19.24 4.47 5.00
N GLY A 110 -19.53 4.23 3.72
CA GLY A 110 -19.56 2.89 3.16
C GLY A 110 -18.15 2.32 3.10
N ILE A 111 -17.95 1.11 3.63
CA ILE A 111 -16.68 0.37 3.62
C ILE A 111 -16.70 -0.59 2.44
N SER A 112 -15.73 -0.47 1.56
CA SER A 112 -15.60 -1.26 0.33
C SER A 112 -14.35 -2.11 0.37
N VAL A 113 -14.41 -3.33 -0.15
CA VAL A 113 -13.28 -4.25 -0.28
C VAL A 113 -13.20 -4.78 -1.70
N LEU A 114 -12.03 -4.65 -2.32
CA LEU A 114 -11.65 -5.27 -3.59
C LEU A 114 -10.60 -6.35 -3.30
N TYR A 115 -10.77 -7.54 -3.82
CA TYR A 115 -9.86 -8.67 -3.59
C TYR A 115 -9.79 -9.58 -4.81
N ALA A 116 -8.77 -10.43 -4.86
CA ALA A 116 -8.62 -11.45 -5.89
C ALA A 116 -9.02 -12.83 -5.34
N VAL A 117 -9.71 -13.60 -6.16
CA VAL A 117 -9.96 -15.03 -5.96
C VAL A 117 -9.13 -15.80 -6.97
N GLY A 118 -8.21 -16.63 -6.49
CA GLY A 118 -7.28 -17.37 -7.32
C GLY A 118 -7.78 -18.73 -7.74
N ARG A 119 -7.33 -19.18 -8.92
CA ARG A 119 -7.58 -20.52 -9.43
C ARG A 119 -6.36 -21.04 -10.19
N GLU A 120 -5.90 -22.22 -9.86
CA GLU A 120 -4.92 -22.94 -10.68
C GLU A 120 -5.59 -23.58 -11.89
N ILE A 121 -4.99 -23.41 -13.06
CA ILE A 121 -5.43 -24.04 -14.31
C ILE A 121 -4.39 -25.10 -14.72
N PRO A 122 -4.75 -26.38 -14.87
CA PRO A 122 -3.82 -27.42 -15.31
C PRO A 122 -3.13 -27.02 -16.62
N GLY A 123 -1.81 -27.11 -16.63
CA GLY A 123 -0.98 -26.77 -17.80
C GLY A 123 -0.65 -25.28 -17.95
N GLN A 124 -1.23 -24.38 -17.18
CA GLN A 124 -0.79 -22.98 -17.12
C GLN A 124 0.34 -22.79 -16.08
N ARG A 125 1.28 -21.93 -16.42
CA ARG A 125 2.42 -21.64 -15.54
C ARG A 125 2.00 -20.86 -14.29
N TRP A 126 1.04 -19.95 -14.42
CA TRP A 126 0.60 -19.06 -13.36
C TRP A 126 -0.88 -19.26 -13.07
N PRO A 127 -1.31 -19.14 -11.83
CA PRO A 127 -2.73 -19.11 -11.49
C PRO A 127 -3.40 -17.93 -12.19
N VAL A 128 -4.69 -18.07 -12.41
CA VAL A 128 -5.56 -16.99 -12.89
C VAL A 128 -6.42 -16.48 -11.74
N SER A 129 -6.85 -15.24 -11.83
CA SER A 129 -7.64 -14.59 -10.77
C SER A 129 -8.91 -13.96 -11.33
N ALA A 130 -9.91 -13.85 -10.48
CA ALA A 130 -11.06 -12.98 -10.65
C ALA A 130 -11.00 -11.85 -9.62
N LEU A 131 -11.21 -10.60 -10.04
CA LEU A 131 -11.33 -9.47 -9.12
C LEU A 131 -12.77 -9.39 -8.61
N ARG A 132 -12.91 -9.45 -7.29
CA ARG A 132 -14.18 -9.50 -6.59
C ARG A 132 -14.32 -8.28 -5.68
N PHE A 133 -15.53 -7.80 -5.54
CA PHE A 133 -15.86 -6.63 -4.75
C PHE A 133 -17.03 -6.90 -3.82
N THR A 134 -16.95 -6.42 -2.57
CA THR A 134 -18.06 -6.40 -1.61
C THR A 134 -18.06 -5.09 -0.83
N ARG A 135 -19.22 -4.71 -0.27
CA ARG A 135 -19.38 -3.47 0.46
C ARG A 135 -20.29 -3.62 1.67
N SER A 136 -19.98 -2.89 2.73
CA SER A 136 -20.83 -2.65 3.89
C SER A 136 -21.28 -1.19 3.92
N THR A 137 -22.54 -0.94 4.26
CA THR A 137 -23.11 0.41 4.48
C THR A 137 -23.56 0.64 5.92
N ASP A 138 -23.35 -0.34 6.80
CA ASP A 138 -23.81 -0.34 8.20
C ASP A 138 -22.64 -0.44 9.21
N GLY A 139 -21.45 0.01 8.78
CA GLY A 139 -20.23 0.01 9.59
C GLY A 139 -19.66 -1.39 9.80
N GLY A 140 -19.72 -2.23 8.78
CA GLY A 140 -19.12 -3.57 8.77
C GLY A 140 -19.95 -4.67 9.42
N ARG A 141 -21.24 -4.43 9.74
CA ARG A 141 -22.09 -5.46 10.34
C ARG A 141 -22.61 -6.46 9.31
N SER A 142 -22.96 -5.98 8.13
CA SER A 142 -23.35 -6.81 6.99
C SER A 142 -22.62 -6.38 5.73
N TRP A 143 -22.52 -7.30 4.78
CA TRP A 143 -21.79 -7.12 3.53
C TRP A 143 -22.64 -7.56 2.35
N SER A 144 -22.54 -6.84 1.23
CA SER A 144 -23.22 -7.20 0.00
C SER A 144 -22.71 -8.55 -0.55
N PRO A 145 -23.52 -9.29 -1.30
CA PRO A 145 -22.99 -10.39 -2.12
C PRO A 145 -21.84 -9.89 -3.00
N PRO A 146 -20.75 -10.67 -3.15
CA PRO A 146 -19.61 -10.27 -3.97
C PRO A 146 -20.00 -10.19 -5.46
N VAL A 147 -19.47 -9.18 -6.15
CA VAL A 147 -19.62 -9.00 -7.60
C VAL A 147 -18.25 -9.04 -8.29
N THR A 148 -18.20 -9.50 -9.55
CA THR A 148 -16.99 -9.48 -10.38
C THR A 148 -16.77 -8.09 -10.95
N VAL A 149 -15.53 -7.59 -10.88
CA VAL A 149 -15.12 -6.26 -11.37
C VAL A 149 -14.50 -6.34 -12.77
N ASN A 150 -13.69 -7.36 -13.03
CA ASN A 150 -13.17 -7.60 -14.38
C ASN A 150 -14.26 -8.08 -15.32
N ASP A 151 -14.21 -7.63 -16.58
CA ASP A 151 -15.06 -8.12 -17.66
C ASP A 151 -14.30 -9.14 -18.55
N GLY A 152 -14.97 -9.65 -19.57
CA GLY A 152 -14.42 -10.68 -20.45
C GLY A 152 -14.49 -12.05 -19.81
N THR A 153 -13.36 -12.68 -19.55
CA THR A 153 -13.30 -13.96 -18.85
C THR A 153 -13.40 -13.76 -17.34
N GLU A 154 -14.17 -14.60 -16.65
CA GLU A 154 -14.29 -14.52 -15.19
C GLU A 154 -12.93 -14.68 -14.50
N PHE A 155 -12.13 -15.63 -14.95
CA PHE A 155 -10.77 -15.85 -14.49
C PHE A 155 -9.78 -15.56 -15.62
N GLY A 156 -8.75 -14.78 -15.29
CA GLY A 156 -7.69 -14.36 -16.19
C GLY A 156 -6.49 -13.83 -15.42
N ALA A 157 -5.56 -13.18 -16.11
CA ALA A 157 -4.43 -12.51 -15.46
C ALA A 157 -4.86 -11.14 -14.90
N HIS A 158 -5.80 -11.12 -13.96
CA HIS A 158 -6.40 -9.94 -13.33
C HIS A 158 -5.97 -9.87 -11.88
N ASN A 159 -4.87 -9.20 -11.57
CA ASN A 159 -4.35 -9.14 -10.20
C ASN A 159 -3.57 -7.84 -9.93
N PHE A 160 -2.93 -7.72 -8.76
CA PHE A 160 -2.13 -6.56 -8.34
C PHE A 160 -2.92 -5.25 -8.39
N HIS A 161 -4.09 -5.30 -7.79
CA HIS A 161 -5.14 -4.31 -7.84
C HIS A 161 -4.99 -3.19 -6.80
N ALA A 162 -5.67 -2.07 -7.06
CA ALA A 162 -5.88 -0.98 -6.12
C ALA A 162 -7.34 -0.50 -6.18
N LEU A 163 -7.82 0.08 -5.08
CA LEU A 163 -9.17 0.63 -4.94
C LEU A 163 -9.12 2.01 -4.29
N THR A 164 -9.94 2.93 -4.78
CA THR A 164 -10.17 4.23 -4.12
C THR A 164 -11.62 4.69 -4.30
N ALA A 165 -12.09 5.52 -3.37
CA ALA A 165 -13.33 6.25 -3.52
C ALA A 165 -13.04 7.67 -4.02
N ALA A 166 -13.79 8.14 -5.01
CA ALA A 166 -13.70 9.50 -5.53
C ALA A 166 -14.63 10.45 -4.75
N PRO A 167 -14.38 11.77 -4.79
CA PRO A 167 -15.24 12.77 -4.10
C PRO A 167 -16.71 12.74 -4.53
N ASP A 168 -17.01 12.31 -5.75
CA ASP A 168 -18.38 12.15 -6.26
C ASP A 168 -19.07 10.85 -5.77
N GLY A 169 -18.44 10.12 -4.86
CA GLY A 169 -18.94 8.87 -4.29
C GLY A 169 -18.74 7.64 -5.19
N SER A 170 -18.18 7.80 -6.39
CA SER A 170 -17.85 6.65 -7.23
C SER A 170 -16.63 5.90 -6.71
N LEU A 171 -16.54 4.62 -7.04
CA LEU A 171 -15.41 3.77 -6.75
C LEU A 171 -14.59 3.53 -8.02
N LEU A 172 -13.27 3.58 -7.91
CA LEU A 172 -12.34 3.25 -8.98
C LEU A 172 -11.46 2.08 -8.56
N ALA A 173 -11.41 1.07 -9.44
CA ALA A 173 -10.50 -0.05 -9.34
C ALA A 173 -9.47 0.02 -10.47
N THR A 174 -8.20 -0.24 -10.18
CA THR A 174 -7.14 -0.43 -11.15
C THR A 174 -6.41 -1.74 -10.89
N TRP A 175 -5.88 -2.38 -11.92
CA TRP A 175 -5.17 -3.65 -11.78
C TRP A 175 -4.22 -3.89 -12.95
N LEU A 176 -3.37 -4.88 -12.80
CA LEU A 176 -2.59 -5.44 -13.89
C LEU A 176 -3.42 -6.51 -14.62
N ASP A 177 -3.41 -6.44 -15.94
CA ASP A 177 -4.20 -7.32 -16.80
C ASP A 177 -3.36 -7.71 -18.03
N ALA A 178 -3.32 -8.98 -18.34
CA ALA A 178 -2.58 -9.50 -19.48
C ALA A 178 -3.49 -10.05 -20.61
N ARG A 179 -4.75 -9.61 -20.68
CA ARG A 179 -5.73 -10.05 -21.70
C ARG A 179 -5.27 -9.80 -23.15
N GLU A 180 -4.35 -8.86 -23.38
CA GLU A 180 -3.77 -8.57 -24.67
C GLU A 180 -2.43 -9.28 -24.92
N GLY A 181 -2.11 -10.32 -24.14
CA GLY A 181 -0.88 -11.13 -24.27
C GLY A 181 0.35 -10.52 -23.59
N ARG A 182 0.23 -9.33 -23.01
CA ARG A 182 1.24 -8.67 -22.17
C ARG A 182 0.57 -7.93 -21.02
N SER A 183 1.29 -7.77 -19.91
CA SER A 183 0.78 -7.04 -18.76
C SER A 183 0.65 -5.55 -19.08
N GLY A 184 -0.54 -5.00 -18.89
CA GLY A 184 -0.89 -3.60 -18.94
C GLY A 184 -1.62 -3.15 -17.68
N VAL A 185 -1.95 -1.86 -17.56
CA VAL A 185 -2.73 -1.28 -16.48
C VAL A 185 -4.14 -1.01 -16.97
N TRP A 186 -5.13 -1.52 -16.25
CA TRP A 186 -6.55 -1.41 -16.58
C TRP A 186 -7.34 -0.78 -15.44
N MET A 187 -8.54 -0.29 -15.75
CA MET A 187 -9.45 0.28 -14.76
C MET A 187 -10.91 -0.08 -15.03
N SER A 188 -11.70 0.00 -13.97
CA SER A 188 -13.15 0.08 -14.01
C SER A 188 -13.67 1.04 -12.95
N ARG A 189 -14.87 1.57 -13.14
CA ARG A 189 -15.52 2.52 -12.25
C ARG A 189 -16.93 2.05 -11.90
N SER A 190 -17.32 2.19 -10.64
CA SER A 190 -18.71 2.03 -10.20
C SER A 190 -19.27 3.37 -9.72
N ARG A 191 -20.53 3.66 -10.09
CA ARG A 191 -21.26 4.86 -9.66
C ARG A 191 -22.45 4.56 -8.75
N ASP A 192 -22.65 3.29 -8.43
CA ASP A 192 -23.81 2.77 -7.69
C ASP A 192 -23.39 2.01 -6.40
N GLY A 193 -22.21 2.34 -5.89
CA GLY A 193 -21.66 1.73 -4.69
C GLY A 193 -21.13 0.31 -4.90
N GLY A 194 -20.66 0.00 -6.09
CA GLY A 194 -20.04 -1.28 -6.42
C GLY A 194 -21.02 -2.36 -6.86
N ARG A 195 -22.31 -2.05 -7.06
CA ARG A 195 -23.30 -3.02 -7.56
C ARG A 195 -23.05 -3.39 -9.02
N THR A 196 -22.65 -2.37 -9.82
CA THR A 196 -22.22 -2.56 -11.21
C THR A 196 -20.92 -1.82 -11.47
N TRP A 197 -20.17 -2.32 -12.44
CA TRP A 197 -18.89 -1.75 -12.87
C TRP A 197 -18.93 -1.46 -14.38
N THR A 198 -18.29 -0.38 -14.79
CA THR A 198 -18.18 -0.03 -16.22
C THR A 198 -17.38 -1.07 -16.96
N GLN A 199 -17.53 -1.14 -18.28
CA GLN A 199 -16.62 -1.87 -19.14
C GLN A 199 -15.18 -1.48 -18.80
N ASN A 200 -14.33 -2.50 -18.69
CA ASN A 200 -12.92 -2.28 -18.37
C ASN A 200 -12.20 -1.52 -19.48
N ARG A 201 -11.36 -0.56 -19.09
CA ARG A 201 -10.63 0.29 -20.02
C ARG A 201 -9.13 0.23 -19.75
N PRO A 202 -8.30 0.18 -20.78
CA PRO A 202 -6.86 0.28 -20.60
C PRO A 202 -6.49 1.72 -20.18
N ILE A 203 -5.56 1.81 -19.25
CA ILE A 203 -4.83 3.03 -18.89
C ILE A 203 -3.50 3.05 -19.63
N TYR A 204 -2.84 1.90 -19.70
CA TYR A 204 -1.52 1.75 -20.28
C TYR A 204 -1.37 0.31 -20.81
N THR A 205 -1.01 0.19 -22.09
CA THR A 205 -0.92 -1.11 -22.78
C THR A 205 0.50 -1.54 -23.13
N ASP A 206 1.50 -0.67 -22.92
CA ASP A 206 2.90 -1.05 -23.02
C ASP A 206 3.33 -1.90 -21.83
N PRO A 207 4.47 -2.61 -21.88
CA PRO A 207 4.86 -3.55 -20.84
C PRO A 207 4.93 -2.94 -19.44
N THR A 208 4.28 -3.59 -18.49
CA THR A 208 4.36 -3.30 -17.06
C THR A 208 5.00 -4.44 -16.31
N CYS A 209 5.55 -4.16 -15.12
CA CYS A 209 6.01 -5.21 -14.22
C CYS A 209 4.81 -6.07 -13.77
N PRO A 210 4.74 -7.36 -14.14
CA PRO A 210 3.51 -8.15 -13.97
C PRO A 210 3.23 -8.59 -12.53
N CYS A 211 4.04 -8.14 -11.57
CA CYS A 211 3.99 -8.60 -10.17
C CYS A 211 4.10 -7.46 -9.15
N CYS A 212 3.91 -6.20 -9.58
CA CYS A 212 3.93 -5.04 -8.69
C CYS A 212 2.58 -4.36 -8.74
N ARG A 213 1.90 -4.26 -7.60
CA ARG A 213 0.55 -3.67 -7.54
C ARG A 213 0.51 -2.28 -8.13
N THR A 214 -0.64 -1.91 -8.67
CA THR A 214 -0.97 -0.54 -9.03
C THR A 214 -1.28 0.28 -7.78
N ALA A 215 -1.28 1.61 -7.90
CA ALA A 215 -1.83 2.50 -6.89
C ALA A 215 -2.70 3.56 -7.57
N VAL A 216 -3.82 3.94 -6.96
CA VAL A 216 -4.77 4.91 -7.50
C VAL A 216 -5.16 5.93 -6.44
N ALA A 217 -5.22 7.20 -6.83
CA ALA A 217 -5.70 8.30 -6.00
C ALA A 217 -6.56 9.25 -6.86
N VAL A 218 -7.49 9.94 -6.21
CA VAL A 218 -8.35 10.95 -6.86
C VAL A 218 -8.31 12.22 -6.02
N ASP A 219 -8.03 13.36 -6.65
CA ASP A 219 -8.02 14.65 -5.96
C ASP A 219 -9.44 15.20 -5.71
N ALA A 220 -9.53 16.30 -4.98
CA ALA A 220 -10.81 16.95 -4.66
C ALA A 220 -11.57 17.46 -5.90
N HIS A 221 -10.90 17.62 -7.03
CA HIS A 221 -11.47 18.06 -8.31
C HIS A 221 -11.86 16.90 -9.23
N GLY A 222 -11.64 15.65 -8.79
CA GLY A 222 -11.95 14.44 -9.56
C GLY A 222 -10.88 14.02 -10.56
N ALA A 223 -9.69 14.63 -10.56
CA ALA A 223 -8.58 14.15 -11.37
C ALA A 223 -8.05 12.84 -10.78
N ILE A 224 -7.87 11.86 -11.65
CA ILE A 224 -7.42 10.50 -11.29
C ILE A 224 -5.92 10.40 -11.54
N PHE A 225 -5.21 9.84 -10.59
CA PHE A 225 -3.77 9.53 -10.70
C PHE A 225 -3.57 8.04 -10.49
N VAL A 226 -2.79 7.43 -11.37
CA VAL A 226 -2.47 5.99 -11.29
C VAL A 226 -0.97 5.83 -11.37
N ALA A 227 -0.41 5.03 -10.47
CA ALA A 227 1.00 4.69 -10.42
C ALA A 227 1.21 3.19 -10.58
N TRP A 228 2.29 2.81 -11.24
CA TRP A 228 2.73 1.43 -11.40
C TRP A 228 4.24 1.36 -11.68
N ARG A 229 4.79 0.17 -11.67
CA ARG A 229 6.16 -0.08 -12.12
C ARG A 229 6.15 -0.41 -13.61
N ALA A 230 6.68 0.47 -14.44
CA ALA A 230 6.82 0.27 -15.89
C ALA A 230 8.00 -0.66 -16.19
N VAL A 231 7.97 -1.30 -17.36
CA VAL A 231 9.11 -1.97 -17.99
C VAL A 231 9.51 -1.14 -19.21
N LEU A 232 10.51 -0.31 -19.01
CA LEU A 232 11.04 0.55 -20.06
C LEU A 232 12.11 -0.20 -20.90
N PRO A 233 12.50 0.32 -22.08
CA PRO A 233 13.54 -0.31 -22.91
C PRO A 233 14.81 -0.65 -22.11
N GLY A 234 15.35 -1.86 -22.32
CA GLY A 234 16.51 -2.38 -21.58
C GLY A 234 16.16 -2.95 -20.19
N ASP A 235 14.93 -3.42 -19.99
CA ASP A 235 14.45 -3.98 -18.70
C ASP A 235 14.55 -2.98 -17.52
N VAL A 236 14.46 -1.69 -17.79
CA VAL A 236 14.44 -0.66 -16.74
C VAL A 236 13.09 -0.69 -16.02
N ARG A 237 13.13 -0.82 -14.68
CA ARG A 237 11.96 -1.02 -13.79
C ARG A 237 11.66 0.23 -12.95
N ASP A 238 11.35 1.35 -13.60
CA ASP A 238 11.05 2.60 -12.90
C ASP A 238 9.56 2.73 -12.54
N VAL A 239 9.28 3.39 -11.43
CA VAL A 239 7.91 3.74 -11.03
C VAL A 239 7.47 5.00 -11.76
N VAL A 240 6.28 4.92 -12.35
CA VAL A 240 5.67 6.00 -13.14
C VAL A 240 4.29 6.35 -12.63
N VAL A 241 3.85 7.57 -12.93
CA VAL A 241 2.52 8.10 -12.63
C VAL A 241 1.90 8.68 -13.90
N THR A 242 0.62 8.41 -14.13
CA THR A 242 -0.20 9.09 -15.15
C THR A 242 -1.39 9.79 -14.54
N ARG A 243 -1.97 10.73 -15.25
CA ARG A 243 -3.11 11.54 -14.84
C ARG A 243 -4.23 11.52 -15.86
N SER A 244 -5.48 11.44 -15.39
CA SER A 244 -6.67 11.74 -16.18
C SER A 244 -7.44 12.90 -15.53
N ALA A 245 -7.89 13.87 -16.36
CA ALA A 245 -8.72 14.98 -15.91
C ALA A 245 -10.19 14.84 -16.35
N ASP A 246 -10.53 13.78 -17.06
CA ASP A 246 -11.83 13.55 -17.73
C ASP A 246 -12.50 12.24 -17.31
N GLY A 247 -12.19 11.81 -16.08
CA GLY A 247 -12.81 10.61 -15.47
C GLY A 247 -12.30 9.29 -16.06
N GLY A 248 -11.09 9.27 -16.61
CA GLY A 248 -10.45 8.07 -17.18
C GLY A 248 -10.72 7.88 -18.68
N SER A 249 -11.24 8.92 -19.37
CA SER A 249 -11.47 8.85 -20.82
C SER A 249 -10.17 9.05 -21.61
N SER A 250 -9.26 9.88 -21.10
CA SER A 250 -7.91 10.06 -21.63
C SER A 250 -6.86 10.16 -20.52
N TRP A 251 -5.61 9.87 -20.85
CA TRP A 251 -4.50 9.82 -19.92
C TRP A 251 -3.28 10.60 -20.43
N SER A 252 -2.60 11.28 -19.52
CA SER A 252 -1.32 11.93 -19.83
C SER A 252 -0.24 10.87 -20.11
N PRO A 253 0.82 11.20 -20.85
CA PRO A 253 2.01 10.35 -20.89
C PRO A 253 2.51 10.08 -19.45
N PRO A 254 2.96 8.84 -19.14
CA PRO A 254 3.49 8.52 -17.82
C PRO A 254 4.76 9.31 -17.50
N VAL A 255 4.84 9.84 -16.28
CA VAL A 255 5.99 10.56 -15.75
C VAL A 255 6.68 9.70 -14.68
N ARG A 256 8.00 9.56 -14.74
CA ARG A 256 8.75 8.82 -13.70
C ARG A 256 8.75 9.59 -12.40
N ALA A 257 8.42 8.92 -11.28
CA ALA A 257 8.55 9.49 -9.94
C ALA A 257 10.02 9.89 -9.64
N ARG A 258 10.95 9.09 -10.15
CA ARG A 258 12.38 9.35 -10.25
C ARG A 258 12.91 8.52 -11.43
N ALA A 259 13.91 9.02 -12.13
CA ALA A 259 14.62 8.24 -13.15
C ALA A 259 15.65 7.34 -12.46
N ASP A 260 15.18 6.27 -11.79
CA ASP A 260 16.07 5.31 -11.12
C ASP A 260 17.00 4.64 -12.13
N GLY A 261 16.48 4.29 -13.30
CA GLY A 261 17.22 3.55 -14.31
C GLY A 261 17.60 2.15 -13.82
N TRP A 262 16.76 1.55 -12.97
CA TRP A 262 17.00 0.25 -12.38
C TRP A 262 16.77 -0.87 -13.40
N VAL A 263 17.84 -1.47 -13.90
CA VAL A 263 17.79 -2.64 -14.80
C VAL A 263 17.61 -3.90 -13.98
N TYR A 264 16.48 -4.59 -14.19
CA TYR A 264 16.16 -5.82 -13.47
C TYR A 264 15.27 -6.76 -14.30
N PRO A 265 15.82 -7.84 -14.88
CA PRO A 265 15.05 -8.80 -15.69
C PRO A 265 14.26 -9.79 -14.81
N GLY A 266 13.52 -9.32 -13.84
CA GLY A 266 12.82 -10.15 -12.85
C GLY A 266 11.57 -9.49 -12.28
N CYS A 267 10.99 -10.15 -11.26
CA CYS A 267 9.79 -9.73 -10.54
C CYS A 267 10.16 -9.29 -9.11
N PRO A 268 10.25 -7.98 -8.83
CA PRO A 268 10.65 -7.51 -7.50
C PRO A 268 9.53 -7.59 -6.46
N HIS A 269 8.27 -7.73 -6.84
CA HIS A 269 7.12 -7.73 -5.93
C HIS A 269 7.13 -6.53 -4.97
N ALA A 270 7.33 -5.33 -5.50
CA ALA A 270 7.38 -4.08 -4.74
C ALA A 270 6.73 -2.94 -5.54
N GLY A 271 5.42 -2.84 -5.48
CA GLY A 271 4.64 -1.78 -6.10
C GLY A 271 4.67 -0.48 -5.31
N PRO A 272 4.28 0.65 -5.93
CA PRO A 272 4.24 1.95 -5.30
C PRO A 272 3.04 2.09 -4.35
N SER A 273 3.14 3.08 -3.45
CA SER A 273 2.02 3.67 -2.71
C SER A 273 1.82 5.11 -3.16
N LEU A 274 0.58 5.49 -3.49
CA LEU A 274 0.22 6.82 -4.01
C LEU A 274 -0.89 7.43 -3.16
N LYS A 275 -0.75 8.70 -2.81
CA LYS A 275 -1.77 9.51 -2.14
C LYS A 275 -1.84 10.89 -2.77
N VAL A 276 -2.97 11.56 -2.59
CA VAL A 276 -3.14 12.98 -2.90
C VAL A 276 -3.72 13.68 -1.66
N ASP A 277 -3.15 14.81 -1.28
CA ASP A 277 -3.62 15.57 -0.14
C ASP A 277 -4.78 16.53 -0.50
N ALA A 278 -5.33 17.21 0.50
CA ALA A 278 -6.43 18.17 0.32
C ALA A 278 -6.03 19.38 -0.55
N HIS A 279 -4.75 19.65 -0.74
CA HIS A 279 -4.22 20.74 -1.57
C HIS A 279 -3.90 20.30 -2.99
N GLY A 280 -4.12 19.01 -3.33
CA GLY A 280 -3.83 18.44 -4.63
C GLY A 280 -2.36 18.05 -4.83
N VAL A 281 -1.56 18.05 -3.77
CA VAL A 281 -0.18 17.58 -3.81
C VAL A 281 -0.16 16.06 -3.87
N LEU A 282 0.59 15.50 -4.81
CA LEU A 282 0.78 14.06 -4.92
C LEU A 282 1.98 13.62 -4.05
N HIS A 283 1.79 12.50 -3.39
CA HIS A 283 2.79 11.82 -2.56
C HIS A 283 2.94 10.39 -3.04
N ILE A 284 4.15 9.99 -3.40
CA ILE A 284 4.43 8.64 -3.87
C ILE A 284 5.62 8.04 -3.13
N GLY A 285 5.48 6.80 -2.67
CA GLY A 285 6.53 6.02 -2.04
C GLY A 285 6.79 4.74 -2.83
N TRP A 286 8.07 4.37 -2.99
CA TRP A 286 8.46 3.14 -3.68
C TRP A 286 9.82 2.63 -3.21
N TRP A 287 10.10 1.40 -3.61
CA TRP A 287 11.41 0.80 -3.44
C TRP A 287 12.10 0.65 -4.81
N THR A 288 13.42 0.79 -4.85
CA THR A 288 14.27 0.46 -6.00
C THR A 288 15.45 -0.40 -5.57
N GLY A 289 15.84 -1.33 -6.42
CA GLY A 289 17.01 -2.18 -6.21
C GLY A 289 18.24 -1.74 -7.00
N LYS A 290 18.28 -0.49 -7.49
CA LYS A 290 19.39 0.03 -8.29
C LYS A 290 20.71 -0.02 -7.51
N ASP A 291 21.72 -0.58 -8.12
CA ASP A 291 23.06 -0.69 -7.53
C ASP A 291 23.58 0.67 -7.05
N GLY A 292 24.08 0.70 -5.82
CA GLY A 292 24.59 1.91 -5.16
C GLY A 292 23.53 2.89 -4.65
N GLU A 293 22.25 2.73 -5.09
CA GLU A 293 21.14 3.60 -4.71
C GLU A 293 19.92 2.77 -4.24
N ALA A 294 20.10 1.48 -3.97
CA ALA A 294 19.00 0.62 -3.57
C ALA A 294 18.36 1.09 -2.25
N GLY A 295 17.04 1.08 -2.19
CA GLY A 295 16.32 1.49 -0.99
C GLY A 295 14.91 2.02 -1.23
N VAL A 296 14.35 2.56 -0.17
CA VAL A 296 13.04 3.20 -0.11
C VAL A 296 13.18 4.69 -0.43
N TYR A 297 12.36 5.15 -1.34
CA TYR A 297 12.26 6.55 -1.74
C TYR A 297 10.84 7.08 -1.58
N TYR A 298 10.74 8.37 -1.48
CA TYR A 298 9.51 9.13 -1.50
C TYR A 298 9.68 10.29 -2.49
N ALA A 299 8.59 10.68 -3.16
CA ALA A 299 8.56 11.91 -3.94
C ALA A 299 7.22 12.63 -3.79
N ARG A 300 7.26 13.94 -3.98
CA ARG A 300 6.08 14.80 -4.03
C ARG A 300 5.99 15.53 -5.37
N SER A 301 4.76 15.86 -5.79
CA SER A 301 4.49 16.70 -6.94
C SER A 301 3.49 17.79 -6.56
N ASP A 302 3.87 19.05 -6.79
CA ASP A 302 3.03 20.22 -6.55
C ASP A 302 2.32 20.71 -7.85
N ASP A 303 2.56 20.04 -8.98
CA ASP A 303 2.12 20.46 -10.32
C ASP A 303 1.15 19.45 -10.98
N GLY A 304 0.52 18.60 -10.19
CA GLY A 304 -0.44 17.60 -10.66
C GLY A 304 0.21 16.47 -11.42
N GLY A 305 1.38 16.00 -10.99
CA GLY A 305 2.08 14.84 -11.51
C GLY A 305 2.92 15.09 -12.76
N ARG A 306 3.17 16.36 -13.12
CA ARG A 306 4.03 16.70 -14.26
C ARG A 306 5.52 16.60 -13.93
N SER A 307 5.88 16.83 -12.67
CA SER A 307 7.22 16.63 -12.16
C SER A 307 7.19 16.18 -10.69
N PHE A 308 8.28 15.57 -10.22
CA PHE A 308 8.40 15.02 -8.88
C PHE A 308 9.73 15.42 -8.24
N ALA A 309 9.69 15.84 -6.97
CA ALA A 309 10.86 16.05 -6.14
C ALA A 309 11.06 14.84 -5.23
N ALA A 310 12.11 14.06 -5.47
CA ALA A 310 12.38 12.81 -4.78
C ALA A 310 13.36 12.96 -3.61
N LEU A 311 13.10 12.23 -2.53
CA LEU A 311 13.93 12.15 -1.32
C LEU A 311 14.21 10.68 -0.95
N PRO A 312 15.41 10.34 -0.48
CA PRO A 312 15.68 9.03 0.10
C PRO A 312 15.04 8.91 1.49
N ILE A 313 14.37 7.79 1.75
CA ILE A 313 13.82 7.45 3.07
C ILE A 313 14.74 6.48 3.81
N ALA A 314 15.12 5.37 3.16
CA ALA A 314 16.05 4.38 3.70
C ALA A 314 16.87 3.79 2.56
N VAL A 315 18.14 4.13 2.48
CA VAL A 315 19.04 3.70 1.40
C VAL A 315 20.19 2.87 1.98
N GLY A 316 20.57 1.82 1.31
CA GLY A 316 21.64 0.92 1.68
C GLY A 316 21.63 -0.33 0.82
N LYS A 317 22.62 -1.21 1.00
CA LYS A 317 22.67 -2.50 0.30
C LYS A 317 21.45 -3.33 0.72
N GLN A 318 20.55 -3.60 -0.20
CA GLN A 318 19.33 -4.36 0.06
C GLN A 318 19.58 -5.86 -0.09
N ALA A 319 19.13 -6.64 0.89
CA ALA A 319 19.10 -8.10 0.82
C ALA A 319 17.78 -8.59 0.18
N ARG A 320 16.73 -7.76 0.22
CA ARG A 320 15.38 -8.06 -0.28
C ARG A 320 14.64 -6.77 -0.67
N PRO A 321 13.61 -6.84 -1.52
CA PRO A 321 12.69 -5.73 -1.74
C PRO A 321 11.97 -5.30 -0.45
N ALA A 322 11.65 -4.01 -0.34
CA ALA A 322 10.84 -3.45 0.72
C ALA A 322 9.44 -3.05 0.21
N HIS A 323 8.42 -3.16 1.08
CA HIS A 323 7.05 -2.78 0.79
C HIS A 323 6.74 -1.45 1.48
N VAL A 324 6.32 -0.46 0.67
CA VAL A 324 6.14 0.92 1.14
C VAL A 324 4.66 1.27 1.20
N GLN A 325 4.24 1.92 2.28
CA GLN A 325 2.90 2.47 2.44
C GLN A 325 2.95 3.91 2.93
N LEU A 326 2.02 4.71 2.41
CA LEU A 326 1.85 6.11 2.77
C LEU A 326 0.52 6.34 3.48
N ALA A 327 0.54 7.21 4.48
CA ALA A 327 -0.66 7.86 4.99
C ALA A 327 -0.44 9.37 5.08
N LEU A 328 -1.54 10.11 4.95
CA LEU A 328 -1.54 11.57 5.06
C LEU A 328 -2.41 11.96 6.25
N ASP A 329 -2.05 13.02 6.93
CA ASP A 329 -2.88 13.64 7.94
C ASP A 329 -3.52 14.96 7.43
N ALA A 330 -4.50 15.47 8.18
CA ALA A 330 -5.23 16.68 7.80
C ALA A 330 -4.34 17.93 7.78
N ASP A 331 -3.22 17.93 8.52
CA ASP A 331 -2.30 19.04 8.65
C ASP A 331 -1.13 18.95 7.64
N SER A 332 -1.32 18.21 6.54
CA SER A 332 -0.31 17.94 5.52
C SER A 332 0.90 17.12 6.02
N GLY A 333 0.78 16.45 7.15
CA GLY A 333 1.79 15.48 7.58
C GLY A 333 1.79 14.25 6.68
N VAL A 334 2.99 13.73 6.41
CA VAL A 334 3.19 12.53 5.59
C VAL A 334 3.83 11.46 6.44
N VAL A 335 3.24 10.27 6.44
CA VAL A 335 3.81 9.09 7.09
C VAL A 335 4.23 8.11 6.01
N VAL A 336 5.48 7.66 6.08
CA VAL A 336 6.04 6.59 5.25
C VAL A 336 6.35 5.41 6.17
N ALA A 337 5.67 4.28 5.96
CA ALA A 337 5.95 3.02 6.63
C ALA A 337 6.54 2.03 5.61
N TRP A 338 7.51 1.23 6.04
CA TRP A 338 8.12 0.21 5.18
C TRP A 338 8.62 -0.98 6.01
N ASP A 339 8.81 -2.12 5.35
CA ASP A 339 9.59 -3.21 5.91
C ASP A 339 11.05 -3.09 5.43
N ASP A 340 11.98 -3.26 6.36
CA ASP A 340 13.41 -3.08 6.11
C ASP A 340 13.94 -4.17 5.15
N GLY A 341 14.50 -3.74 4.04
CA GLY A 341 15.14 -4.60 3.05
C GLY A 341 16.64 -4.79 3.27
N LEU A 342 17.23 -4.21 4.34
CA LEU A 342 18.67 -4.25 4.59
C LEU A 342 19.17 -5.64 5.04
N SER A 343 18.28 -6.47 5.55
CA SER A 343 18.59 -7.84 5.97
C SER A 343 17.53 -8.84 5.51
N GLU A 344 17.85 -10.12 5.57
CA GLU A 344 16.89 -11.20 5.33
C GLU A 344 15.80 -11.26 6.41
N MET A 345 16.07 -10.72 7.61
CA MET A 345 15.11 -10.62 8.69
C MET A 345 14.42 -9.24 8.63
N PRO A 346 13.22 -9.14 8.03
CA PRO A 346 12.55 -7.86 7.86
C PRO A 346 12.08 -7.27 9.18
N ARG A 347 12.14 -5.94 9.27
CA ARG A 347 11.62 -5.16 10.41
C ARG A 347 10.72 -4.05 9.88
N VAL A 348 9.71 -3.68 10.63
CA VAL A 348 8.81 -2.60 10.26
C VAL A 348 9.30 -1.28 10.86
N LEU A 349 9.47 -0.29 10.00
CA LEU A 349 9.91 1.05 10.35
C LEU A 349 8.94 2.10 9.80
N LEU A 350 9.06 3.32 10.35
CA LEU A 350 8.25 4.46 9.97
C LEU A 350 9.08 5.74 10.06
N ARG A 351 8.86 6.67 9.12
CA ARG A 351 9.24 8.10 9.24
C ARG A 351 8.03 8.99 9.06
N ARG A 352 8.06 10.15 9.72
CA ARG A 352 7.05 11.19 9.58
C ARG A 352 7.66 12.47 9.07
N SER A 353 6.88 13.18 8.27
CA SER A 353 7.11 14.57 7.85
C SER A 353 5.99 15.43 8.40
N ALA A 354 6.31 16.57 8.99
CA ALA A 354 5.35 17.59 9.42
C ALA A 354 5.30 18.79 8.46
N ASP A 355 6.06 18.77 7.36
CA ASP A 355 6.22 19.88 6.42
C ASP A 355 5.73 19.56 5.00
N GLY A 356 4.78 18.62 4.88
CA GLY A 356 4.20 18.22 3.59
C GLY A 356 5.16 17.37 2.75
N GLY A 357 6.01 16.58 3.37
CA GLY A 357 6.96 15.70 2.68
C GLY A 357 8.21 16.40 2.16
N ARG A 358 8.54 17.60 2.63
CA ARG A 358 9.78 18.30 2.25
C ARG A 358 10.98 17.79 3.02
N SER A 359 10.77 17.33 4.24
CA SER A 359 11.77 16.65 5.05
C SER A 359 11.12 15.57 5.92
N PHE A 360 11.92 14.62 6.39
CA PHE A 360 11.46 13.54 7.26
C PHE A 360 12.30 13.43 8.52
N GLY A 361 11.63 13.24 9.65
CA GLY A 361 12.26 12.98 10.95
C GLY A 361 13.00 11.62 10.97
N PRO A 362 13.58 11.27 12.13
CA PRO A 362 14.28 9.99 12.29
C PRO A 362 13.32 8.79 12.13
N ALA A 363 13.90 7.64 11.75
CA ALA A 363 13.13 6.41 11.68
C ALA A 363 12.77 5.89 13.07
N ALA A 364 11.51 5.46 13.24
CA ALA A 364 11.06 4.69 14.40
C ALA A 364 10.91 3.23 14.00
N GLU A 365 11.52 2.31 14.72
CA GLU A 365 11.32 0.87 14.57
C GLU A 365 10.09 0.42 15.38
N LEU A 366 9.19 -0.32 14.75
CA LEU A 366 7.89 -0.69 15.30
C LEU A 366 7.79 -2.15 15.71
N SER A 367 8.46 -3.04 14.98
CA SER A 367 8.52 -4.47 15.30
C SER A 367 9.51 -4.75 16.42
N GLU A 368 9.25 -5.80 17.18
CA GLU A 368 10.16 -6.23 18.25
C GLU A 368 11.42 -6.94 17.65
N PRO A 369 12.56 -6.89 18.36
CA PRO A 369 13.72 -7.68 17.96
C PRO A 369 13.43 -9.18 17.95
N GLY A 370 14.04 -9.91 17.02
CA GLY A 370 13.95 -11.37 16.98
C GLY A 370 12.75 -11.94 16.25
N VAL A 371 11.95 -11.10 15.61
CA VAL A 371 10.83 -11.51 14.74
C VAL A 371 11.06 -11.04 13.31
N ALA A 372 10.40 -11.68 12.35
CA ALA A 372 10.31 -11.22 10.97
C ALA A 372 8.98 -10.51 10.76
N ALA A 373 9.03 -9.19 10.54
CA ALA A 373 7.86 -8.33 10.39
C ALA A 373 7.86 -7.67 9.00
N SER A 374 6.76 -7.81 8.25
CA SER A 374 6.67 -7.35 6.86
C SER A 374 5.26 -6.91 6.47
N TYR A 375 5.17 -6.28 5.29
CA TYR A 375 3.93 -5.77 4.70
C TYR A 375 3.20 -4.78 5.62
N PRO A 376 3.86 -3.70 6.08
CA PRO A 376 3.20 -2.72 6.92
C PRO A 376 2.08 -2.00 6.16
N VAL A 377 1.00 -1.72 6.87
CA VAL A 377 -0.06 -0.81 6.44
C VAL A 377 -0.27 0.26 7.50
N VAL A 378 -0.49 1.49 7.07
CA VAL A 378 -0.59 2.65 7.97
C VAL A 378 -1.84 3.45 7.69
N ALA A 379 -2.51 3.90 8.74
CA ALA A 379 -3.61 4.86 8.68
C ALA A 379 -3.48 5.94 9.74
N VAL A 380 -3.92 7.14 9.39
CA VAL A 380 -4.05 8.29 10.29
C VAL A 380 -5.53 8.54 10.54
N TYR A 381 -5.91 8.79 11.79
CA TYR A 381 -7.29 9.05 12.20
C TYR A 381 -7.32 10.00 13.42
N GLY A 382 -8.01 11.13 13.29
CA GLY A 382 -7.93 12.19 14.31
C GLY A 382 -6.49 12.55 14.62
N ASP A 383 -6.15 12.63 15.90
CA ASP A 383 -4.79 12.91 16.38
C ASP A 383 -3.95 11.63 16.61
N SER A 384 -4.28 10.57 15.91
CA SER A 384 -3.61 9.28 16.07
C SER A 384 -3.19 8.71 14.75
N LEU A 385 -2.16 7.89 14.78
CA LEU A 385 -1.79 7.01 13.69
C LEU A 385 -1.67 5.57 14.19
N ALA A 386 -1.91 4.61 13.31
CA ALA A 386 -1.63 3.22 13.63
C ALA A 386 -1.01 2.51 12.43
N VAL A 387 -0.19 1.50 12.76
CA VAL A 387 0.48 0.64 11.79
C VAL A 387 0.16 -0.80 12.14
N ALA A 388 -0.26 -1.56 11.14
CA ALA A 388 -0.42 -3.01 11.25
C ALA A 388 0.55 -3.70 10.30
N TRP A 389 0.99 -4.91 10.65
CA TRP A 389 1.92 -5.70 9.85
C TRP A 389 1.72 -7.20 10.07
N SER A 390 2.24 -7.99 9.15
CA SER A 390 2.34 -9.43 9.30
C SER A 390 3.64 -9.79 10.00
N GLN A 391 3.60 -10.70 10.99
CA GLN A 391 4.75 -11.10 11.78
C GLN A 391 4.82 -12.62 11.92
N THR A 392 6.03 -13.17 11.92
CA THR A 392 6.32 -14.57 12.22
C THR A 392 7.58 -14.67 13.07
N THR A 393 7.82 -15.77 13.72
CA THR A 393 9.04 -15.98 14.50
C THR A 393 10.27 -16.04 13.58
N ALA A 394 11.44 -15.72 14.13
CA ALA A 394 12.70 -15.83 13.39
C ALA A 394 13.01 -17.27 12.95
N ALA A 395 12.55 -18.26 13.71
CA ALA A 395 12.72 -19.67 13.39
C ALA A 395 11.93 -20.04 12.13
N GLU A 396 10.62 -19.76 12.13
CA GLU A 396 9.72 -20.00 10.99
C GLU A 396 10.14 -19.22 9.74
N HIS A 397 10.63 -17.98 9.91
CA HIS A 397 11.11 -17.19 8.78
C HIS A 397 12.34 -17.83 8.13
N ARG A 398 13.31 -18.32 8.93
CA ARG A 398 14.48 -19.03 8.42
C ARG A 398 14.13 -20.35 7.74
N GLU A 399 13.17 -21.10 8.29
CA GLU A 399 12.66 -22.31 7.66
C GLU A 399 12.07 -22.01 6.28
N LYS A 400 11.23 -20.99 6.18
CA LYS A 400 10.67 -20.51 4.89
C LYS A 400 11.73 -20.08 3.89
N LEU A 401 12.82 -19.46 4.34
CA LEU A 401 13.93 -19.08 3.47
C LEU A 401 14.70 -20.32 2.98
N ALA A 402 14.92 -21.31 3.86
CA ALA A 402 15.57 -22.57 3.52
C ALA A 402 14.74 -23.35 2.48
N ASP A 403 13.43 -23.49 2.69
CA ASP A 403 12.51 -24.12 1.74
C ASP A 403 12.55 -23.46 0.36
N ARG A 404 12.63 -22.12 0.31
CA ARG A 404 12.77 -21.37 -0.94
C ARG A 404 14.10 -21.64 -1.65
N ALA A 405 15.19 -21.75 -0.90
CA ALA A 405 16.52 -22.02 -1.48
C ALA A 405 16.61 -23.40 -2.13
N ASP A 406 15.86 -24.38 -1.60
CA ASP A 406 15.81 -25.73 -2.14
C ASP A 406 14.86 -25.88 -3.35
N MET A 407 14.00 -24.88 -3.58
CA MET A 407 13.04 -24.89 -4.69
C MET A 407 13.71 -24.58 -6.02
N LYS A 408 13.94 -25.62 -6.82
CA LYS A 408 14.46 -25.52 -8.20
C LYS A 408 13.43 -24.97 -9.20
N ASP A 409 12.15 -24.93 -8.83
CA ASP A 409 11.05 -24.44 -9.68
C ASP A 409 10.75 -22.96 -9.40
N PRO A 410 10.90 -22.07 -10.39
CA PRO A 410 10.49 -20.68 -10.26
C PRO A 410 9.01 -20.47 -9.87
N LYS A 411 8.13 -21.45 -10.17
CA LYS A 411 6.72 -21.41 -9.73
C LYS A 411 6.60 -21.52 -8.20
N ALA A 412 7.42 -22.36 -7.60
CA ALA A 412 7.42 -22.58 -6.17
C ALA A 412 7.90 -21.33 -5.39
N VAL A 413 8.76 -20.50 -6.01
CA VAL A 413 9.20 -19.21 -5.43
C VAL A 413 8.08 -18.16 -5.41
N MET A 414 7.10 -18.27 -6.32
CA MET A 414 5.95 -17.35 -6.39
C MET A 414 4.70 -17.89 -5.68
N GLN A 415 4.61 -19.16 -5.41
CA GLN A 415 3.64 -19.66 -4.44
C GLN A 415 4.04 -19.10 -3.09
N LEU A 416 3.12 -18.41 -2.44
CA LEU A 416 3.31 -17.91 -1.08
C LEU A 416 3.85 -19.04 -0.22
N PRO A 417 4.85 -18.78 0.61
CA PRO A 417 5.28 -19.80 1.54
C PRO A 417 4.04 -20.28 2.29
N ARG A 418 3.85 -21.59 2.36
CA ARG A 418 2.89 -22.20 3.27
C ARG A 418 3.16 -21.56 4.62
N VAL A 419 2.24 -20.74 5.06
CA VAL A 419 2.48 -19.81 6.15
C VAL A 419 2.55 -20.67 7.41
N GLY A 420 3.70 -20.79 8.02
CA GLY A 420 3.80 -21.12 9.42
C GLY A 420 3.02 -20.08 10.22
N GLN A 421 2.78 -20.27 11.49
CA GLN A 421 1.94 -19.40 12.30
C GLN A 421 2.36 -17.93 12.14
N SER A 422 1.63 -17.16 11.33
CA SER A 422 1.82 -15.73 11.20
C SER A 422 0.66 -14.97 11.85
N GLU A 423 0.98 -13.86 12.47
CA GLU A 423 0.04 -13.02 13.19
C GLU A 423 -0.02 -11.63 12.55
N ILE A 424 -1.16 -10.98 12.69
CA ILE A 424 -1.30 -9.56 12.39
C ILE A 424 -1.18 -8.77 13.68
N LEU A 425 -0.18 -7.89 13.73
CA LEU A 425 0.06 -6.99 14.86
C LEU A 425 -0.37 -5.57 14.52
N LEU A 426 -0.71 -4.81 15.56
CA LEU A 426 -1.12 -3.41 15.49
C LEU A 426 -0.44 -2.62 16.61
N ARG A 427 0.12 -1.45 16.26
CA ARG A 427 0.55 -0.40 17.19
C ARG A 427 -0.13 0.93 16.84
N ALA A 428 -0.39 1.73 17.84
CA ALA A 428 -0.91 3.08 17.65
C ALA A 428 -0.07 4.10 18.43
N ALA A 429 -0.03 5.34 17.94
CA ALA A 429 0.58 6.48 18.62
C ALA A 429 -0.32 7.71 18.51
N ALA A 430 -0.27 8.59 19.51
CA ALA A 430 -0.72 9.96 19.37
C ALA A 430 0.30 10.75 18.51
N ARG A 431 -0.22 11.71 17.74
CA ARG A 431 0.61 12.59 16.87
C ARG A 431 1.06 13.84 17.62
#